data_df05f25c0f6bf103ffbabbb384c9c47e
#
_entry.id   df05f25c0f6bf103ffbabbb384c9c47e
#
_cell.length_a   1.000
_cell.length_b   1.000
_cell.length_c   1.000
_cell.angle_alpha   90.00
_cell.angle_beta   90.00
_cell.angle_gamma   90.00
#
_symmetry.space_group_name_H-M   'P 1'
#
loop_
_entity.id
_entity.type
_entity.pdbx_description
1 polymer ?
#
loop_
_entity_poly.entity_id
_entity_poly.type
_entity_poly.pdbx_seq_one_letter_code
_entity_poly.pdbx_strand_id
1 'polypeptide(L)'
;MYNNIQPLSNKHAKWSVHVENYEFISHMNSSPLLATEIPFAAVEFPVIFSATAVEGEYMPLAVMGLKDNQNLLLNDKNTLSTRYVPAFIRRYPFVLGSDKNSDVMSVCIDENSQCINKDGTKGNRLFQDDGSHTDFLKDVIEFLKDYQHRADLTRTFTKKLHELNLLEPMSANISFKSKENANINVGGFFVVKREKLKAISDVEALDLFKKDGLELIYAHIQSLSNFNRLIDAMSTKL
;
A
#
# COMPACT_ATOMS: atom_id res chain seq x y z
N MET A 1 -2.42 12.05 -1.16
CA MET A 1 -2.84 11.34 -2.40
C MET A 1 -4.29 11.69 -2.74
N TYR A 2 -5.29 11.35 -1.96
CA TYR A 2 -6.69 11.70 -2.22
C TYR A 2 -7.05 13.07 -1.64
N ASN A 3 -7.72 13.96 -2.43
CA ASN A 3 -8.04 15.33 -2.03
C ASN A 3 -9.54 15.65 -2.14
N ASN A 4 -10.22 15.19 -3.19
CA ASN A 4 -11.64 15.48 -3.43
C ASN A 4 -12.35 14.23 -3.97
N ILE A 5 -12.70 13.31 -3.07
CA ILE A 5 -13.37 12.06 -3.41
C ILE A 5 -14.87 12.33 -3.63
N GLN A 6 -15.37 12.02 -4.83
CA GLN A 6 -16.76 12.16 -5.19
C GLN A 6 -17.30 10.87 -5.82
N PRO A 7 -18.58 10.51 -5.60
CA PRO A 7 -19.20 9.38 -6.29
C PRO A 7 -19.15 9.55 -7.80
N LEU A 8 -18.83 8.48 -8.51
CA LEU A 8 -18.83 8.47 -9.96
C LEU A 8 -20.27 8.68 -10.48
N SER A 9 -20.46 9.59 -11.41
CA SER A 9 -21.79 9.99 -11.93
C SER A 9 -21.71 10.49 -13.36
N ASN A 10 -22.86 10.83 -13.96
CA ASN A 10 -22.96 11.34 -15.32
C ASN A 10 -22.13 12.60 -15.60
N LYS A 11 -21.77 13.38 -14.57
CA LYS A 11 -20.87 14.54 -14.76
C LYS A 11 -19.49 14.14 -15.26
N HIS A 12 -19.10 12.87 -15.04
CA HIS A 12 -17.82 12.31 -15.47
C HIS A 12 -17.88 11.63 -16.85
N ALA A 13 -19.01 11.77 -17.57
CA ALA A 13 -19.26 11.05 -18.84
C ALA A 13 -18.18 11.28 -19.90
N LYS A 14 -17.60 12.48 -19.92
CA LYS A 14 -16.52 12.83 -20.87
C LYS A 14 -15.11 12.60 -20.31
N TRP A 15 -14.99 12.25 -19.04
CA TRP A 15 -13.69 12.15 -18.39
C TRP A 15 -12.96 10.86 -18.79
N SER A 16 -11.63 10.96 -18.80
CA SER A 16 -10.73 9.82 -18.94
C SER A 16 -9.63 9.87 -17.87
N VAL A 17 -8.97 8.75 -17.67
CA VAL A 17 -7.89 8.60 -16.72
C VAL A 17 -6.61 8.19 -17.45
N HIS A 18 -5.53 8.90 -17.15
CA HIS A 18 -4.19 8.66 -17.68
C HIS A 18 -3.14 8.84 -16.58
N VAL A 19 -2.49 7.75 -16.19
CA VAL A 19 -1.38 7.80 -15.22
C VAL A 19 -0.09 7.97 -16.00
N GLU A 20 0.45 9.19 -16.04
CA GLU A 20 1.69 9.50 -16.73
C GLU A 20 2.93 9.19 -15.86
N ASN A 21 2.84 9.50 -14.58
CA ASN A 21 3.89 9.27 -13.60
C ASN A 21 3.30 9.11 -12.20
N TYR A 22 4.15 8.94 -11.20
CA TYR A 22 3.78 8.71 -9.81
C TYR A 22 4.01 9.91 -8.89
N GLU A 23 3.95 11.14 -9.39
CA GLU A 23 4.15 12.35 -8.58
C GLU A 23 3.19 12.43 -7.39
N PHE A 24 1.96 11.91 -7.55
CA PHE A 24 0.93 11.88 -6.49
C PHE A 24 1.32 11.08 -5.24
N ILE A 25 2.39 10.29 -5.28
CA ILE A 25 2.95 9.58 -4.11
C ILE A 25 4.32 10.15 -3.68
N SER A 26 4.76 11.29 -4.18
CA SER A 26 6.08 11.87 -3.86
C SER A 26 6.28 12.14 -2.37
N HIS A 27 5.20 12.45 -1.65
CA HIS A 27 5.20 12.70 -0.21
C HIS A 27 4.85 11.46 0.64
N MET A 28 4.74 10.28 0.03
CA MET A 28 4.41 9.06 0.76
C MET A 28 5.69 8.31 1.13
N ASN A 29 5.98 8.21 2.43
CA ASN A 29 7.08 7.38 2.94
C ASN A 29 6.72 5.89 3.07
N SER A 30 5.45 5.55 2.95
CA SER A 30 4.96 4.17 3.00
C SER A 30 3.63 4.03 2.24
N SER A 31 3.30 2.81 1.84
CA SER A 31 2.04 2.46 1.19
C SER A 31 1.39 1.26 1.88
N PRO A 32 0.08 1.30 2.16
CA PRO A 32 -0.65 0.11 2.58
C PRO A 32 -0.48 -1.06 1.60
N LEU A 33 -0.37 -2.26 2.15
CA LEU A 33 -0.33 -3.51 1.43
C LEU A 33 -1.50 -4.40 1.83
N LEU A 34 -1.99 -5.19 0.90
CA LEU A 34 -2.79 -6.36 1.20
C LEU A 34 -1.87 -7.51 1.62
N ALA A 35 -2.32 -8.41 2.50
CA ALA A 35 -1.51 -9.56 2.93
C ALA A 35 -1.01 -10.38 1.73
N THR A 36 -1.87 -10.59 0.74
CA THR A 36 -1.54 -11.30 -0.51
C THR A 36 -0.48 -10.61 -1.38
N GLU A 37 -0.16 -9.34 -1.10
CA GLU A 37 0.89 -8.61 -1.80
C GLU A 37 2.26 -8.76 -1.15
N ILE A 38 2.30 -9.22 0.12
CA ILE A 38 3.55 -9.28 0.89
C ILE A 38 4.66 -10.03 0.15
N PRO A 39 4.44 -11.24 -0.44
CA PRO A 39 5.51 -11.95 -1.13
C PRO A 39 6.11 -11.18 -2.30
N PHE A 40 5.28 -10.44 -3.06
CA PHE A 40 5.72 -9.64 -4.20
C PHE A 40 6.41 -8.35 -3.75
N ALA A 41 5.82 -7.65 -2.78
CA ALA A 41 6.38 -6.42 -2.24
C ALA A 41 7.70 -6.65 -1.50
N ALA A 42 7.83 -7.78 -0.78
CA ALA A 42 9.01 -8.14 0.01
C ALA A 42 10.30 -8.26 -0.80
N VAL A 43 10.20 -8.45 -2.12
CA VAL A 43 11.37 -8.47 -3.00
C VAL A 43 12.05 -7.10 -3.10
N GLU A 44 11.27 -6.02 -2.96
CA GLU A 44 11.76 -4.67 -3.26
C GLU A 44 11.59 -3.67 -2.13
N PHE A 45 10.66 -3.91 -1.20
CA PHE A 45 10.35 -3.00 -0.10
C PHE A 45 10.60 -3.67 1.25
N PRO A 46 11.05 -2.93 2.28
CA PRO A 46 10.82 -3.36 3.65
C PRO A 46 9.31 -3.40 3.88
N VAL A 47 8.80 -4.53 4.34
CA VAL A 47 7.40 -4.67 4.77
C VAL A 47 7.37 -4.62 6.29
N ILE A 48 6.52 -3.77 6.84
CA ILE A 48 6.34 -3.59 8.28
C ILE A 48 4.85 -3.65 8.62
N PHE A 49 4.51 -3.65 9.91
CA PHE A 49 3.12 -3.53 10.36
C PHE A 49 2.96 -2.23 11.16
N SER A 50 1.88 -1.51 10.92
CA SER A 50 1.48 -0.33 11.68
C SER A 50 0.20 -0.63 12.45
N ALA A 51 0.13 -0.26 13.72
CA ALA A 51 -1.11 -0.32 14.48
C ALA A 51 -2.15 0.63 13.85
N THR A 52 -3.41 0.20 13.81
CA THR A 52 -4.53 1.05 13.38
C THR A 52 -5.16 1.75 14.59
N ALA A 53 -6.22 2.53 14.35
CA ALA A 53 -7.01 3.13 15.44
C ALA A 53 -7.82 2.08 16.24
N VAL A 54 -7.96 0.87 15.72
CA VAL A 54 -8.66 -0.24 16.38
C VAL A 54 -7.63 -1.10 17.09
N GLU A 55 -7.83 -1.31 18.39
CA GLU A 55 -6.94 -2.12 19.21
C GLU A 55 -6.83 -3.56 18.66
N GLY A 56 -5.60 -4.06 18.55
CA GLY A 56 -5.30 -5.40 18.02
C GLY A 56 -5.34 -5.50 16.49
N GLU A 57 -5.69 -4.43 15.78
CA GLU A 57 -5.63 -4.40 14.33
C GLU A 57 -4.35 -3.74 13.82
N TYR A 58 -3.75 -4.36 12.82
CA TYR A 58 -2.52 -3.89 12.18
C TYR A 58 -2.69 -3.85 10.66
N MET A 59 -1.95 -2.95 10.02
CA MET A 59 -1.91 -2.82 8.57
C MET A 59 -0.49 -3.06 8.08
N PRO A 60 -0.28 -4.00 7.14
CA PRO A 60 1.02 -4.15 6.49
C PRO A 60 1.31 -2.91 5.63
N LEU A 61 2.55 -2.43 5.67
CA LEU A 61 3.02 -1.29 4.90
C LEU A 61 4.30 -1.63 4.13
N ALA A 62 4.37 -1.25 2.87
CA ALA A 62 5.62 -1.14 2.12
C ALA A 62 6.29 0.19 2.47
N VAL A 63 7.51 0.15 2.98
CA VAL A 63 8.27 1.37 3.31
C VAL A 63 8.96 1.89 2.06
N MET A 64 8.77 3.18 1.75
CA MET A 64 9.30 3.85 0.57
C MET A 64 10.22 5.04 0.92
N GLY A 65 10.26 5.45 2.18
CA GLY A 65 11.09 6.55 2.67
C GLY A 65 11.47 6.38 4.14
N LEU A 66 12.50 7.08 4.58
CA LEU A 66 13.01 7.05 5.95
C LEU A 66 12.61 8.27 6.78
N LYS A 67 12.01 9.27 6.14
CA LYS A 67 11.50 10.50 6.76
C LYS A 67 10.06 10.76 6.31
N ASP A 68 9.35 11.57 7.07
CA ASP A 68 8.04 12.04 6.67
C ASP A 68 8.12 12.84 5.36
N ASN A 69 7.05 12.77 4.57
CA ASN A 69 6.94 13.45 3.28
C ASN A 69 8.08 13.14 2.28
N GLN A 70 8.62 11.92 2.32
CA GLN A 70 9.72 11.50 1.47
C GLN A 70 9.43 10.15 0.80
N ASN A 71 9.61 10.09 -0.53
CA ASN A 71 9.67 8.85 -1.28
C ASN A 71 11.06 8.70 -1.92
N LEU A 72 11.84 7.73 -1.48
CA LEU A 72 13.19 7.47 -1.98
C LEU A 72 13.21 6.62 -3.24
N LEU A 73 12.05 6.04 -3.61
CA LEU A 73 11.92 5.12 -4.74
C LEU A 73 11.45 5.81 -6.03
N LEU A 74 11.14 7.12 -5.96
CA LEU A 74 10.89 7.93 -7.14
C LEU A 74 12.19 8.55 -7.65
N ASN A 75 12.39 8.48 -8.96
CA ASN A 75 13.44 9.22 -9.64
C ASN A 75 12.97 10.65 -9.97
N ASP A 76 13.85 11.45 -10.59
CA ASP A 76 13.60 12.86 -10.95
C ASP A 76 12.44 13.04 -11.97
N LYS A 77 12.03 11.98 -12.64
CA LYS A 77 10.87 11.95 -13.56
C LYS A 77 9.60 11.43 -12.89
N ASN A 78 9.61 11.29 -11.58
CA ASN A 78 8.51 10.69 -10.81
C ASN A 78 8.13 9.27 -11.25
N THR A 79 9.10 8.50 -11.77
CA THR A 79 8.93 7.09 -12.10
C THR A 79 9.42 6.24 -10.93
N LEU A 80 8.65 5.21 -10.57
CA LEU A 80 9.05 4.26 -9.53
C LEU A 80 10.25 3.42 -9.99
N SER A 81 11.25 3.27 -9.12
CA SER A 81 12.43 2.42 -9.34
C SER A 81 12.18 0.94 -8.99
N THR A 82 10.93 0.57 -8.74
CA THR A 82 10.48 -0.79 -8.39
C THR A 82 9.65 -1.38 -9.50
N ARG A 83 9.68 -2.71 -9.64
CA ARG A 83 8.82 -3.45 -10.59
C ARG A 83 7.42 -3.64 -10.03
N TYR A 84 7.33 -3.85 -8.72
CA TYR A 84 6.05 -4.01 -8.06
C TYR A 84 5.47 -2.66 -7.63
N VAL A 85 4.19 -2.44 -7.91
CA VAL A 85 3.44 -1.26 -7.48
C VAL A 85 2.29 -1.72 -6.57
N PRO A 86 2.25 -1.31 -5.29
CA PRO A 86 1.18 -1.68 -4.36
C PRO A 86 -0.22 -1.38 -4.90
N ALA A 87 -1.18 -2.27 -4.64
CA ALA A 87 -2.57 -2.12 -5.10
C ALA A 87 -3.22 -0.82 -4.59
N PHE A 88 -2.82 -0.36 -3.41
CA PHE A 88 -3.24 0.93 -2.88
C PHE A 88 -2.84 2.10 -3.79
N ILE A 89 -1.69 2.04 -4.43
CA ILE A 89 -1.22 3.04 -5.40
C ILE A 89 -1.93 2.83 -6.75
N ARG A 90 -2.03 1.57 -7.21
CA ARG A 90 -2.64 1.23 -8.51
C ARG A 90 -4.12 1.59 -8.62
N ARG A 91 -4.87 1.57 -7.51
CA ARG A 91 -6.28 1.94 -7.51
C ARG A 91 -6.53 3.44 -7.72
N TYR A 92 -5.52 4.29 -7.53
CA TYR A 92 -5.67 5.72 -7.70
C TYR A 92 -5.97 6.09 -9.16
N PRO A 93 -6.92 6.97 -9.44
CA PRO A 93 -7.64 7.88 -8.53
C PRO A 93 -8.97 7.33 -7.98
N PHE A 94 -9.23 6.03 -8.08
CA PHE A 94 -10.50 5.43 -7.68
C PHE A 94 -10.46 4.87 -6.24
N VAL A 95 -11.64 4.83 -5.61
CA VAL A 95 -11.85 4.19 -4.31
C VAL A 95 -13.30 3.73 -4.19
N LEU A 96 -13.56 2.63 -3.44
CA LEU A 96 -14.93 2.31 -3.02
C LEU A 96 -15.31 3.18 -1.83
N GLY A 97 -16.45 3.85 -1.93
CA GLY A 97 -17.09 4.57 -0.84
C GLY A 97 -18.38 3.90 -0.45
N SER A 98 -18.71 3.90 0.85
CA SER A 98 -20.05 3.56 1.33
C SER A 98 -20.83 4.84 1.61
N ASP A 99 -22.07 4.89 1.20
CA ASP A 99 -22.98 5.92 1.69
C ASP A 99 -23.32 5.59 3.15
N LYS A 100 -23.28 6.59 4.04
CA LYS A 100 -23.61 6.42 5.46
C LYS A 100 -25.01 5.85 5.71
N ASN A 101 -25.89 5.94 4.73
CA ASN A 101 -27.31 5.53 4.81
C ASN A 101 -27.66 4.31 3.95
N SER A 102 -26.68 3.63 3.33
CA SER A 102 -26.90 2.53 2.40
C SER A 102 -25.72 1.57 2.46
N ASP A 103 -26.01 0.27 2.49
CA ASP A 103 -25.02 -0.79 2.33
C ASP A 103 -24.45 -0.91 0.91
N VAL A 104 -24.87 -0.01 0.02
CA VAL A 104 -24.43 0.00 -1.39
C VAL A 104 -23.07 0.66 -1.48
N MET A 105 -22.08 -0.10 -1.91
CA MET A 105 -20.76 0.41 -2.26
C MET A 105 -20.81 1.11 -3.61
N SER A 106 -20.34 2.36 -3.64
CA SER A 106 -20.24 3.15 -4.87
C SER A 106 -18.78 3.37 -5.26
N VAL A 107 -18.50 3.35 -6.54
CA VAL A 107 -17.19 3.77 -7.03
C VAL A 107 -17.09 5.29 -6.93
N CYS A 108 -16.05 5.75 -6.27
CA CYS A 108 -15.72 7.16 -6.15
C CYS A 108 -14.42 7.45 -6.89
N ILE A 109 -14.25 8.71 -7.30
CA ILE A 109 -13.07 9.21 -7.99
C ILE A 109 -12.57 10.49 -7.29
N ASP A 110 -11.26 10.66 -7.21
CA ASP A 110 -10.67 11.93 -6.78
C ASP A 110 -10.66 12.93 -7.95
N GLU A 111 -11.61 13.86 -7.94
CA GLU A 111 -11.81 14.83 -9.01
C GLU A 111 -10.66 15.84 -9.17
N ASN A 112 -9.80 15.95 -8.16
CA ASN A 112 -8.62 16.82 -8.19
C ASN A 112 -7.34 16.07 -8.58
N SER A 113 -7.49 14.79 -8.96
CA SER A 113 -6.34 14.00 -9.40
C SER A 113 -5.72 14.55 -10.69
N GLN A 114 -4.40 14.65 -10.70
CA GLN A 114 -3.63 14.95 -11.92
C GLN A 114 -3.74 13.87 -13.00
N CYS A 115 -4.22 12.64 -12.63
CA CYS A 115 -4.46 11.56 -13.58
C CYS A 115 -5.74 11.74 -14.38
N ILE A 116 -6.57 12.76 -14.09
CA ILE A 116 -7.83 12.99 -14.76
C ILE A 116 -7.66 13.96 -15.93
N ASN A 117 -8.16 13.54 -17.09
CA ASN A 117 -8.36 14.38 -18.27
C ASN A 117 -9.86 14.61 -18.47
N LYS A 118 -10.30 15.86 -18.22
CA LYS A 118 -11.74 16.20 -18.17
C LYS A 118 -12.39 16.31 -19.55
N ASP A 119 -11.62 16.48 -20.61
CA ASP A 119 -12.10 16.56 -21.99
C ASP A 119 -12.07 15.20 -22.73
N GLY A 120 -11.52 14.16 -22.09
CA GLY A 120 -11.49 12.80 -22.63
C GLY A 120 -10.54 12.59 -23.80
N THR A 121 -9.63 13.52 -24.07
CA THR A 121 -8.73 13.46 -25.24
C THR A 121 -7.52 12.54 -24.99
N LYS A 122 -7.19 12.23 -23.74
CA LYS A 122 -6.01 11.46 -23.37
C LYS A 122 -6.35 10.41 -22.32
N GLY A 123 -5.90 9.17 -22.53
CA GLY A 123 -6.11 8.08 -21.58
C GLY A 123 -7.39 7.26 -21.84
N ASN A 124 -7.84 6.53 -20.81
CA ASN A 124 -8.96 5.62 -20.90
C ASN A 124 -10.25 6.31 -20.45
N ARG A 125 -11.25 6.41 -21.33
CA ARG A 125 -12.57 6.98 -21.01
C ARG A 125 -13.29 6.11 -19.98
N LEU A 126 -14.09 6.76 -19.13
CA LEU A 126 -14.87 6.09 -18.10
C LEU A 126 -16.21 5.57 -18.64
N PHE A 127 -16.85 6.33 -19.53
CA PHE A 127 -18.15 6.02 -20.09
C PHE A 127 -18.12 6.01 -21.60
N GLN A 128 -18.94 5.16 -22.19
CA GLN A 128 -19.28 5.14 -23.63
C GLN A 128 -20.15 6.36 -23.96
N ASP A 129 -20.40 6.60 -25.27
CA ASP A 129 -21.24 7.70 -25.70
C ASP A 129 -22.73 7.50 -25.36
N ASP A 130 -23.17 6.25 -25.15
CA ASP A 130 -24.48 5.88 -24.67
C ASP A 130 -24.64 5.94 -23.15
N GLY A 131 -23.59 6.34 -22.41
CA GLY A 131 -23.57 6.42 -20.96
C GLY A 131 -23.27 5.10 -20.24
N SER A 132 -23.06 3.99 -20.97
CA SER A 132 -22.64 2.73 -20.39
C SER A 132 -21.16 2.77 -19.95
N HIS A 133 -20.78 1.88 -19.03
CA HIS A 133 -19.40 1.76 -18.57
C HIS A 133 -18.51 1.21 -19.68
N THR A 134 -17.34 1.81 -19.88
CA THR A 134 -16.29 1.23 -20.73
C THR A 134 -15.72 -0.03 -20.09
N ASP A 135 -15.01 -0.85 -20.86
CA ASP A 135 -14.36 -2.04 -20.32
C ASP A 135 -13.29 -1.64 -19.28
N PHE A 136 -12.56 -0.55 -19.50
CA PHE A 136 -11.66 0.02 -18.50
C PHE A 136 -12.36 0.29 -17.15
N LEU A 137 -13.52 0.91 -17.16
CA LEU A 137 -14.25 1.19 -15.92
C LEU A 137 -14.79 -0.09 -15.27
N LYS A 138 -15.21 -1.08 -16.06
CA LYS A 138 -15.60 -2.40 -15.55
C LYS A 138 -14.42 -3.09 -14.83
N ASP A 139 -13.22 -3.08 -15.44
CA ASP A 139 -12.00 -3.64 -14.85
C ASP A 139 -11.64 -2.93 -13.55
N VAL A 140 -11.77 -1.59 -13.49
CA VAL A 140 -11.57 -0.80 -12.28
C VAL A 140 -12.56 -1.22 -11.18
N ILE A 141 -13.83 -1.39 -11.51
CA ILE A 141 -14.86 -1.82 -10.56
C ILE A 141 -14.52 -3.20 -9.98
N GLU A 142 -14.13 -4.15 -10.82
CA GLU A 142 -13.76 -5.50 -10.38
C GLU A 142 -12.48 -5.47 -9.53
N PHE A 143 -11.49 -4.71 -9.92
CA PHE A 143 -10.27 -4.51 -9.14
C PHE A 143 -10.57 -3.94 -7.74
N LEU A 144 -11.45 -2.96 -7.63
CA LEU A 144 -11.80 -2.36 -6.34
C LEU A 144 -12.57 -3.34 -5.44
N LYS A 145 -13.46 -4.18 -6.01
CA LYS A 145 -14.16 -5.25 -5.27
C LYS A 145 -13.17 -6.30 -4.75
N ASP A 146 -12.26 -6.76 -5.60
CA ASP A 146 -11.20 -7.70 -5.21
C ASP A 146 -10.29 -7.09 -4.12
N TYR A 147 -9.93 -5.80 -4.27
CA TYR A 147 -9.18 -5.07 -3.25
C TYR A 147 -9.88 -5.09 -1.89
N GLN A 148 -11.20 -4.84 -1.85
CA GLN A 148 -11.97 -4.84 -0.61
C GLN A 148 -11.99 -6.23 0.04
N HIS A 149 -12.25 -7.27 -0.76
CA HIS A 149 -12.22 -8.66 -0.27
C HIS A 149 -10.86 -9.03 0.32
N ARG A 150 -9.76 -8.69 -0.38
CA ARG A 150 -8.39 -8.95 0.11
C ARG A 150 -8.03 -8.09 1.33
N ALA A 151 -8.63 -6.92 1.49
CA ALA A 151 -8.46 -6.11 2.69
C ALA A 151 -9.06 -6.81 3.92
N ASP A 152 -10.20 -7.51 3.77
CA ASP A 152 -10.81 -8.31 4.84
C ASP A 152 -9.94 -9.53 5.21
N LEU A 153 -9.36 -10.21 4.22
CA LEU A 153 -8.38 -11.28 4.44
C LEU A 153 -7.14 -10.75 5.16
N THR A 154 -6.69 -9.55 4.81
CA THR A 154 -5.55 -8.90 5.45
C THR A 154 -5.82 -8.62 6.93
N ARG A 155 -7.01 -8.11 7.26
CA ARG A 155 -7.44 -7.92 8.67
C ARG A 155 -7.43 -9.24 9.43
N THR A 156 -7.97 -10.30 8.85
CA THR A 156 -7.98 -11.64 9.45
C THR A 156 -6.56 -12.14 9.73
N PHE A 157 -5.65 -11.98 8.78
CA PHE A 157 -4.25 -12.37 8.93
C PHE A 157 -3.54 -11.56 10.04
N THR A 158 -3.66 -10.24 10.03
CA THR A 158 -2.98 -9.39 11.03
C THR A 158 -3.55 -9.57 12.43
N LYS A 159 -4.87 -9.81 12.56
CA LYS A 159 -5.50 -10.18 13.81
C LYS A 159 -4.93 -11.50 14.35
N LYS A 160 -4.72 -12.49 13.49
CA LYS A 160 -4.08 -13.75 13.88
C LYS A 160 -2.65 -13.54 14.39
N LEU A 161 -1.86 -12.65 13.75
CA LEU A 161 -0.51 -12.30 14.26
C LEU A 161 -0.58 -11.68 15.66
N HIS A 162 -1.56 -10.85 15.92
CA HIS A 162 -1.78 -10.23 17.24
C HIS A 162 -2.19 -11.29 18.29
N GLU A 163 -3.17 -12.14 17.99
CA GLU A 163 -3.65 -13.21 18.87
C GLU A 163 -2.52 -14.18 19.29
N LEU A 164 -1.61 -14.47 18.37
CA LEU A 164 -0.43 -15.31 18.61
C LEU A 164 0.73 -14.53 19.26
N ASN A 165 0.53 -13.23 19.58
CA ASN A 165 1.55 -12.35 20.15
C ASN A 165 2.87 -12.36 19.36
N LEU A 166 2.79 -12.45 18.02
CA LEU A 166 3.96 -12.54 17.15
C LEU A 166 4.59 -11.18 16.86
N LEU A 167 3.81 -10.10 16.98
CA LEU A 167 4.27 -8.75 16.68
C LEU A 167 5.02 -8.14 17.86
N GLU A 168 6.10 -7.42 17.57
CA GLU A 168 6.82 -6.60 18.52
C GLU A 168 7.17 -5.23 17.94
N PRO A 169 7.20 -4.17 18.76
CA PRO A 169 7.62 -2.85 18.31
C PRO A 169 9.09 -2.88 17.90
N MET A 170 9.39 -2.19 16.80
CA MET A 170 10.77 -2.04 16.32
C MET A 170 11.08 -0.56 16.08
N SER A 171 12.32 -0.18 16.41
CA SER A 171 12.91 1.09 16.03
C SER A 171 14.38 0.90 15.66
N ALA A 172 14.88 1.73 14.75
CA ALA A 172 16.27 1.73 14.34
C ALA A 172 16.81 3.16 14.28
N ASN A 173 17.97 3.37 14.86
CA ASN A 173 18.75 4.61 14.70
C ASN A 173 19.75 4.39 13.57
N ILE A 174 19.57 5.12 12.47
CA ILE A 174 20.44 5.05 11.31
C ILE A 174 21.38 6.24 11.32
N SER A 175 22.68 5.98 11.42
CA SER A 175 23.72 7.02 11.40
C SER A 175 24.38 7.05 10.03
N PHE A 176 24.36 8.20 9.39
CA PHE A 176 25.02 8.43 8.10
C PHE A 176 26.38 9.07 8.35
N LYS A 177 27.42 8.47 7.79
CA LYS A 177 28.78 9.06 7.76
C LYS A 177 28.89 10.11 6.65
N SER A 178 27.94 11.04 6.60
CA SER A 178 27.95 12.17 5.70
C SER A 178 28.65 13.37 6.36
N LYS A 179 28.90 14.44 5.60
CA LYS A 179 29.50 15.67 6.10
C LYS A 179 28.77 16.27 7.31
N GLU A 180 27.50 15.92 7.53
CA GLU A 180 26.64 16.45 8.60
C GLU A 180 26.38 15.46 9.73
N ASN A 181 26.94 14.22 9.71
CA ASN A 181 26.67 13.15 10.68
C ASN A 181 25.16 13.02 10.99
N ALA A 182 24.33 12.98 9.96
CA ALA A 182 22.89 12.94 10.11
C ALA A 182 22.45 11.61 10.75
N ASN A 183 21.63 11.72 11.81
CA ASN A 183 20.98 10.58 12.45
C ASN A 183 19.49 10.59 12.12
N ILE A 184 18.95 9.45 11.69
CA ILE A 184 17.53 9.26 11.45
C ILE A 184 17.02 8.16 12.37
N ASN A 185 16.00 8.46 13.15
CA ASN A 185 15.26 7.46 13.91
C ASN A 185 14.07 6.99 13.06
N VAL A 186 14.04 5.71 12.73
CA VAL A 186 12.92 5.06 12.03
C VAL A 186 12.25 4.12 13.04
N GLY A 187 11.00 4.39 13.41
CA GLY A 187 10.33 3.63 14.45
C GLY A 187 8.81 3.84 14.43
N GLY A 188 8.14 3.33 15.48
CA GLY A 188 6.68 3.40 15.58
C GLY A 188 5.96 2.34 14.75
N PHE A 189 6.66 1.29 14.36
CA PHE A 189 6.10 0.16 13.60
C PHE A 189 6.40 -1.17 14.31
N PHE A 190 5.77 -2.23 13.83
CA PHE A 190 5.87 -3.57 14.37
C PHE A 190 6.44 -4.53 13.32
N VAL A 191 7.12 -5.55 13.79
CA VAL A 191 7.66 -6.65 12.99
C VAL A 191 7.35 -7.99 13.66
N VAL A 192 7.37 -9.07 12.90
CA VAL A 192 7.25 -10.42 13.48
C VAL A 192 8.57 -10.82 14.12
N LYS A 193 8.54 -11.19 15.39
CA LYS A 193 9.68 -11.74 16.11
C LYS A 193 9.87 -13.22 15.77
N ARG A 194 11.01 -13.56 15.18
CA ARG A 194 11.31 -14.93 14.73
C ARG A 194 11.31 -15.94 15.88
N GLU A 195 11.79 -15.55 17.06
CA GLU A 195 11.83 -16.41 18.26
C GLU A 195 10.42 -16.75 18.75
N LYS A 196 9.50 -15.78 18.74
CA LYS A 196 8.10 -16.01 19.09
C LYS A 196 7.43 -16.95 18.06
N LEU A 197 7.70 -16.76 16.76
CA LEU A 197 7.19 -17.65 15.71
C LEU A 197 7.64 -19.09 15.90
N LYS A 198 8.89 -19.31 16.33
CA LYS A 198 9.41 -20.65 16.62
C LYS A 198 8.85 -21.28 17.89
N ALA A 199 8.24 -20.49 18.75
CA ALA A 199 7.71 -20.91 20.04
C ALA A 199 6.20 -21.19 20.02
N ILE A 200 5.50 -20.97 18.89
CA ILE A 200 4.07 -21.32 18.76
C ILE A 200 3.89 -22.83 18.78
N SER A 201 2.69 -23.28 19.16
CA SER A 201 2.34 -24.70 19.17
C SER A 201 2.28 -25.30 17.76
N ASP A 202 2.42 -26.63 17.66
CA ASP A 202 2.27 -27.35 16.39
C ASP A 202 0.91 -27.12 15.72
N VAL A 203 -0.16 -26.98 16.52
CA VAL A 203 -1.52 -26.70 16.03
C VAL A 203 -1.59 -25.32 15.39
N GLU A 204 -1.01 -24.31 16.03
CA GLU A 204 -0.96 -22.94 15.50
C GLU A 204 -0.07 -22.83 14.26
N ALA A 205 1.06 -23.54 14.26
CA ALA A 205 1.95 -23.62 13.11
C ALA A 205 1.26 -24.26 11.90
N LEU A 206 0.52 -25.35 12.13
CA LEU A 206 -0.25 -26.03 11.09
C LEU A 206 -1.40 -25.17 10.56
N ASP A 207 -2.09 -24.41 11.43
CA ASP A 207 -3.13 -23.46 11.00
C ASP A 207 -2.55 -22.38 10.11
N LEU A 208 -1.43 -21.76 10.51
CA LEU A 208 -0.72 -20.76 9.70
C LEU A 208 -0.23 -21.35 8.36
N PHE A 209 0.28 -22.58 8.37
CA PHE A 209 0.74 -23.26 7.16
C PHE A 209 -0.40 -23.47 6.16
N LYS A 210 -1.55 -23.99 6.62
CA LYS A 210 -2.71 -24.29 5.76
C LYS A 210 -3.39 -23.05 5.17
N LYS A 211 -3.14 -21.87 5.75
CA LYS A 211 -3.70 -20.58 5.35
C LYS A 211 -2.65 -19.67 4.69
N ASP A 212 -1.53 -20.24 4.24
CA ASP A 212 -0.38 -19.53 3.66
C ASP A 212 0.23 -18.45 4.57
N GLY A 213 -0.19 -18.37 5.83
CA GLY A 213 0.27 -17.37 6.79
C GLY A 213 1.78 -17.44 7.07
N LEU A 214 2.38 -18.65 7.05
CA LEU A 214 3.83 -18.80 7.23
C LEU A 214 4.61 -18.18 6.06
N GLU A 215 4.13 -18.34 4.82
CA GLU A 215 4.75 -17.70 3.64
C GLU A 215 4.79 -16.18 3.81
N LEU A 216 3.65 -15.58 4.18
CA LEU A 216 3.52 -14.13 4.39
C LEU A 216 4.47 -13.65 5.49
N ILE A 217 4.56 -14.39 6.60
CA ILE A 217 5.43 -14.07 7.73
C ILE A 217 6.91 -14.13 7.31
N TYR A 218 7.34 -15.20 6.63
CA TYR A 218 8.73 -15.34 6.22
C TYR A 218 9.12 -14.33 5.14
N ALA A 219 8.22 -14.03 4.19
CA ALA A 219 8.43 -12.96 3.22
C ALA A 219 8.61 -11.60 3.92
N HIS A 220 7.75 -11.27 4.90
CA HIS A 220 7.92 -10.07 5.73
C HIS A 220 9.29 -10.04 6.42
N ILE A 221 9.68 -11.13 7.13
CA ILE A 221 10.96 -11.17 7.85
C ILE A 221 12.15 -10.96 6.89
N GLN A 222 12.11 -11.57 5.71
CA GLN A 222 13.17 -11.41 4.70
C GLN A 222 13.22 -9.98 4.15
N SER A 223 12.05 -9.35 3.97
CA SER A 223 11.94 -8.01 3.42
C SER A 223 12.65 -6.94 4.22
N LEU A 224 12.86 -7.16 5.53
CA LEU A 224 13.52 -6.18 6.40
C LEU A 224 14.95 -5.84 5.94
N SER A 225 15.62 -6.74 5.22
CA SER A 225 16.92 -6.47 4.60
C SER A 225 16.86 -5.33 3.56
N ASN A 226 15.68 -5.05 2.98
CA ASN A 226 15.51 -3.98 2.01
C ASN A 226 15.61 -2.57 2.63
N PHE A 227 15.63 -2.44 3.98
CA PHE A 227 15.99 -1.16 4.60
C PHE A 227 17.36 -0.67 4.15
N ASN A 228 18.33 -1.57 3.87
CA ASN A 228 19.64 -1.20 3.35
C ASN A 228 19.52 -0.42 2.03
N ARG A 229 18.61 -0.84 1.13
CA ARG A 229 18.37 -0.13 -0.13
C ARG A 229 17.86 1.30 0.07
N LEU A 230 17.00 1.52 1.08
CA LEU A 230 16.52 2.87 1.41
C LEU A 230 17.63 3.71 2.06
N ILE A 231 18.47 3.09 2.88
CA ILE A 231 19.64 3.75 3.49
C ILE A 231 20.62 4.19 2.40
N ASP A 232 20.92 3.33 1.44
CA ASP A 232 21.79 3.64 0.31
C ASP A 232 21.22 4.78 -0.55
N ALA A 233 19.92 4.71 -0.88
CA ALA A 233 19.23 5.77 -1.62
C ALA A 233 19.20 7.10 -0.86
N MET A 234 19.10 7.08 0.47
CA MET A 234 19.19 8.28 1.29
C MET A 234 20.61 8.85 1.33
N SER A 235 21.62 7.97 1.43
CA SER A 235 23.03 8.38 1.47
C SER A 235 23.46 9.13 0.21
N THR A 236 22.86 8.83 -0.95
CA THR A 236 23.13 9.54 -2.21
C THR A 236 22.47 10.91 -2.30
N LYS A 237 21.50 11.21 -1.42
CA LYS A 237 20.76 12.47 -1.37
C LYS A 237 21.23 13.42 -0.26
N LEU A 238 22.15 12.97 0.62
CA LEU A 238 22.82 13.73 1.67
C LEU A 238 24.19 14.20 1.21
#